data_0f71e220ce0c053ff899440e4d788404
#
_entry.id   0f71e220ce0c053ff899440e4d788404
#
_cell.length_a   1.000
_cell.length_b   1.000
_cell.length_c   1.000
_cell.angle_alpha   90.00
_cell.angle_beta   90.00
_cell.angle_gamma   90.00
#
_symmetry.space_group_name_H-M   'P 1'
#
loop_
_entity.id
_entity.type
_entity.pdbx_description
1 polymer ?
#
loop_
_entity_poly.entity_id
_entity_poly.type
_entity_poly.pdbx_seq_one_letter_code
_entity_poly.pdbx_strand_id
1 'polypeptide(L)'
;MYIELGNIFDVENIDDMIDNSFNGTCFSYSWFLKLKDSFKILKIYNLAKELQGFMPIFKSTPKTIAQSTMYIPYGGLVLFSLPREGRNQIRYIRQVEKVLCNYLQENYDDIQFSLDNKITDIMPFIRSGFTPEVRYTYKLDLTKGLNVIYQNFGGDRKKDIKKAVKRNIKFVVDSDYSYFDSKEAMKWEKKYGFETTSDYVEKYIKTTIKKRRGMCFVAMENNNVLGGVHIAWDKETAYIMYSYYEKEKDDVAIAFLYYKIFEYLINNKIVKYIDFEGSVFESIEDWNISFGAYQSRFYNLHWNSKNKPYFNLYDYGEK
;
A
#
# COMPACT_ATOMS: atom_id res chain seq x y z
N MET A 1 15.92 -23.16 -4.92
CA MET A 1 14.62 -22.64 -4.45
C MET A 1 13.50 -23.27 -5.25
N TYR A 2 12.31 -23.39 -4.68
CA TYR A 2 11.10 -23.87 -5.34
C TYR A 2 9.86 -23.17 -4.80
N ILE A 3 8.74 -23.29 -5.50
CA ILE A 3 7.47 -22.63 -5.14
C ILE A 3 6.38 -23.67 -4.93
N GLU A 4 5.56 -23.46 -3.92
CA GLU A 4 4.35 -24.22 -3.64
C GLU A 4 3.14 -23.29 -3.58
N LEU A 5 2.07 -23.68 -4.27
CA LEU A 5 0.77 -23.02 -4.13
C LEU A 5 0.12 -23.47 -2.81
N GLY A 6 -0.32 -22.54 -2.00
CA GLY A 6 -0.92 -22.85 -0.71
C GLY A 6 -1.84 -21.79 -0.15
N ASN A 7 -2.17 -21.94 1.13
CA ASN A 7 -2.95 -20.99 1.88
C ASN A 7 -2.05 -20.26 2.88
N ILE A 8 -2.28 -18.97 3.10
CA ILE A 8 -1.52 -18.19 4.07
C ILE A 8 -1.75 -18.68 5.51
N PHE A 9 -2.92 -19.21 5.79
CA PHE A 9 -3.29 -19.73 7.13
C PHE A 9 -2.60 -21.04 7.48
N ASP A 10 -1.95 -21.70 6.51
CA ASP A 10 -1.14 -22.89 6.75
C ASP A 10 0.25 -22.53 7.31
N VAL A 11 0.59 -21.25 7.37
CA VAL A 11 1.87 -20.76 7.88
C VAL A 11 1.67 -20.20 9.28
N GLU A 12 2.25 -20.87 10.26
CA GLU A 12 2.21 -20.44 11.66
C GLU A 12 2.92 -19.10 11.85
N ASN A 13 2.34 -18.21 12.67
CA ASN A 13 2.89 -16.89 12.99
C ASN A 13 3.21 -16.00 11.77
N ILE A 14 2.47 -16.18 10.67
CA ILE A 14 2.75 -15.48 9.41
C ILE A 14 2.72 -13.94 9.56
N ASP A 15 1.80 -13.40 10.36
CA ASP A 15 1.68 -11.95 10.55
C ASP A 15 2.92 -11.38 11.28
N ASP A 16 3.51 -12.13 12.22
CA ASP A 16 4.76 -11.76 12.88
C ASP A 16 5.96 -11.87 11.91
N MET A 17 5.94 -12.85 11.03
CA MET A 17 6.96 -12.97 9.97
C MET A 17 6.87 -11.78 9.01
N ILE A 18 5.67 -11.33 8.66
CA ILE A 18 5.45 -10.14 7.81
C ILE A 18 5.96 -8.88 8.51
N ASP A 19 5.66 -8.71 9.80
CA ASP A 19 6.16 -7.56 10.59
C ASP A 19 7.69 -7.50 10.63
N ASN A 20 8.37 -8.64 10.61
CA ASN A 20 9.83 -8.74 10.63
C ASN A 20 10.45 -8.95 9.24
N SER A 21 9.66 -8.88 8.18
CA SER A 21 10.11 -9.07 6.81
C SER A 21 10.84 -7.85 6.25
N PHE A 22 11.53 -8.03 5.14
CA PHE A 22 12.20 -6.95 4.42
C PHE A 22 11.22 -5.91 3.87
N ASN A 23 10.12 -6.38 3.28
CA ASN A 23 9.19 -5.53 2.53
C ASN A 23 7.71 -5.87 2.75
N GLY A 24 7.37 -6.52 3.85
CA GLY A 24 5.98 -6.75 4.21
C GLY A 24 5.26 -5.44 4.50
N THR A 25 4.02 -5.36 4.05
CA THR A 25 3.14 -4.21 4.25
C THR A 25 1.86 -4.64 4.95
N CYS A 26 1.03 -3.69 5.39
CA CYS A 26 -0.27 -4.02 5.98
C CYS A 26 -1.18 -4.81 5.02
N PHE A 27 -0.96 -4.68 3.70
CA PHE A 27 -1.70 -5.39 2.65
C PHE A 27 -1.33 -6.87 2.53
N SER A 28 -0.26 -7.30 3.19
CA SER A 28 0.26 -8.67 3.18
C SER A 28 -0.22 -9.50 4.36
N TYR A 29 -0.76 -8.88 5.43
CA TYR A 29 -1.23 -9.61 6.60
C TYR A 29 -2.32 -10.63 6.26
N SER A 30 -2.30 -11.77 6.94
CA SER A 30 -3.27 -12.85 6.73
C SER A 30 -4.72 -12.40 6.92
N TRP A 31 -4.97 -11.58 7.95
CA TRP A 31 -6.28 -11.02 8.24
C TRP A 31 -6.73 -9.98 7.20
N PHE A 32 -5.79 -9.24 6.59
CA PHE A 32 -6.10 -8.31 5.51
C PHE A 32 -6.48 -9.07 4.23
N LEU A 33 -5.67 -10.06 3.86
CA LEU A 33 -5.94 -10.89 2.70
C LEU A 33 -7.26 -11.65 2.81
N LYS A 34 -7.66 -12.02 4.05
CA LYS A 34 -8.96 -12.65 4.33
C LYS A 34 -10.18 -11.77 4.01
N LEU A 35 -9.99 -10.46 3.89
CA LEU A 35 -11.07 -9.56 3.44
C LEU A 35 -11.40 -9.73 1.95
N LYS A 36 -10.54 -10.41 1.20
CA LYS A 36 -10.74 -10.76 -0.21
C LYS A 36 -11.31 -12.16 -0.33
N ASP A 37 -12.35 -12.32 -1.16
CA ASP A 37 -13.14 -13.57 -1.20
C ASP A 37 -12.38 -14.77 -1.75
N SER A 38 -11.37 -14.56 -2.61
CA SER A 38 -10.57 -15.67 -3.14
C SER A 38 -9.14 -15.26 -3.39
N PHE A 39 -8.24 -15.81 -2.60
CA PHE A 39 -6.80 -15.67 -2.82
C PHE A 39 -6.08 -16.96 -2.45
N LYS A 40 -4.91 -17.10 -3.01
CA LYS A 40 -3.89 -18.11 -2.63
C LYS A 40 -2.58 -17.40 -2.45
N ILE A 41 -1.59 -18.11 -1.92
CA ILE A 41 -0.22 -17.62 -1.89
C ILE A 41 0.71 -18.57 -2.61
N LEU A 42 1.71 -18.02 -3.29
CA LEU A 42 2.88 -18.74 -3.76
C LEU A 42 3.92 -18.71 -2.65
N LYS A 43 4.12 -19.83 -1.96
CA LYS A 43 5.12 -19.98 -0.89
C LYS A 43 6.47 -20.30 -1.51
N ILE A 44 7.51 -19.56 -1.17
CA ILE A 44 8.85 -19.65 -1.75
C ILE A 44 9.77 -20.30 -0.71
N TYR A 45 10.33 -21.45 -1.04
CA TYR A 45 11.20 -22.23 -0.17
C TYR A 45 12.63 -22.31 -0.71
N ASN A 46 13.60 -22.37 0.21
CA ASN A 46 14.95 -22.79 -0.15
C ASN A 46 15.05 -24.33 -0.23
N LEU A 47 16.24 -24.87 -0.58
CA LEU A 47 16.45 -26.32 -0.69
C LEU A 47 16.41 -27.03 0.68
N ALA A 48 16.60 -26.32 1.78
CA ALA A 48 16.42 -26.83 3.13
C ALA A 48 14.96 -26.82 3.63
N LYS A 49 14.00 -26.51 2.74
CA LYS A 49 12.56 -26.38 3.02
C LYS A 49 12.21 -25.26 4.01
N GLU A 50 13.05 -24.24 4.13
CA GLU A 50 12.76 -23.07 4.91
C GLU A 50 12.00 -22.04 4.05
N LEU A 51 10.93 -21.48 4.58
CA LEU A 51 10.10 -20.47 3.91
C LEU A 51 10.86 -19.14 3.84
N GLN A 52 11.12 -18.66 2.62
CA GLN A 52 11.89 -17.44 2.36
C GLN A 52 11.02 -16.22 2.13
N GLY A 53 9.78 -16.44 1.72
CA GLY A 53 8.82 -15.40 1.40
C GLY A 53 7.59 -15.97 0.74
N PHE A 54 6.70 -15.09 0.31
CA PHE A 54 5.50 -15.47 -0.44
C PHE A 54 5.04 -14.36 -1.37
N MET A 55 4.15 -14.70 -2.27
CA MET A 55 3.41 -13.75 -3.09
C MET A 55 1.93 -14.08 -3.04
N PRO A 56 1.05 -13.15 -2.61
CA PRO A 56 -0.38 -13.32 -2.74
C PRO A 56 -0.78 -13.33 -4.22
N ILE A 57 -1.71 -14.19 -4.58
CA ILE A 57 -2.28 -14.22 -5.91
C ILE A 57 -3.80 -14.15 -5.85
N PHE A 58 -4.36 -13.24 -6.63
CA PHE A 58 -5.79 -13.04 -6.81
C PHE A 58 -6.13 -13.45 -8.24
N LYS A 59 -7.03 -14.43 -8.39
CA LYS A 59 -7.36 -14.96 -9.71
C LYS A 59 -8.63 -14.30 -10.23
N SER A 60 -8.56 -13.68 -11.39
CA SER A 60 -9.74 -13.23 -12.14
C SER A 60 -10.32 -14.39 -12.98
N THR A 61 -9.45 -15.28 -13.45
CA THR A 61 -9.79 -16.55 -14.12
C THR A 61 -8.81 -17.64 -13.68
N PRO A 62 -9.02 -18.93 -14.00
CA PRO A 62 -8.07 -20.00 -13.66
C PRO A 62 -6.64 -19.75 -14.17
N LYS A 63 -6.48 -19.01 -15.27
CA LYS A 63 -5.19 -18.76 -15.93
C LYS A 63 -4.72 -17.30 -15.85
N THR A 64 -5.47 -16.43 -15.21
CA THR A 64 -5.14 -15.00 -15.09
C THR A 64 -4.93 -14.61 -13.65
N ILE A 65 -3.78 -14.02 -13.34
CA ILE A 65 -3.53 -13.31 -12.09
C ILE A 65 -3.76 -11.83 -12.38
N ALA A 66 -4.86 -11.29 -11.87
CA ALA A 66 -5.08 -9.85 -11.84
C ALA A 66 -4.91 -9.37 -10.40
N GLN A 67 -3.90 -8.58 -10.15
CA GLN A 67 -3.64 -8.09 -8.82
C GLN A 67 -4.18 -6.71 -8.54
N SER A 68 -4.71 -6.02 -9.51
CA SER A 68 -5.33 -4.72 -9.27
C SER A 68 -6.68 -4.89 -8.55
N THR A 69 -6.64 -5.51 -7.38
CA THR A 69 -7.74 -5.30 -6.47
C THR A 69 -7.55 -3.92 -5.89
N MET A 70 -8.50 -3.06 -6.03
CA MET A 70 -8.62 -1.83 -5.28
C MET A 70 -8.14 -2.05 -3.83
N TYR A 71 -7.39 -1.11 -3.27
CA TYR A 71 -6.86 -1.16 -1.91
C TYR A 71 -5.69 -2.12 -1.64
N ILE A 72 -5.00 -2.59 -2.66
CA ILE A 72 -3.72 -3.31 -2.50
C ILE A 72 -2.69 -2.70 -3.46
N PRO A 73 -2.12 -1.54 -3.13
CA PRO A 73 -1.13 -0.90 -4.00
C PRO A 73 0.15 -1.74 -4.16
N TYR A 74 0.50 -2.49 -3.12
CA TYR A 74 1.72 -3.30 -3.05
C TYR A 74 1.39 -4.74 -2.66
N GLY A 75 0.88 -5.55 -3.56
CA GLY A 75 0.45 -6.91 -3.27
C GLY A 75 1.36 -8.00 -3.85
N GLY A 76 2.57 -7.65 -4.30
CA GLY A 76 3.51 -8.58 -4.92
C GLY A 76 4.32 -9.40 -3.93
N LEU A 77 5.58 -9.64 -4.31
CA LEU A 77 6.52 -10.46 -3.57
C LEU A 77 6.83 -9.90 -2.18
N VAL A 78 6.66 -10.71 -1.14
CA VAL A 78 7.11 -10.46 0.23
C VAL A 78 8.30 -11.37 0.54
N LEU A 79 9.41 -10.78 1.00
CA LEU A 79 10.64 -11.48 1.39
C LEU A 79 10.84 -11.36 2.90
N PHE A 80 10.97 -12.49 3.61
CA PHE A 80 11.08 -12.48 5.07
C PHE A 80 12.44 -12.03 5.55
N SER A 81 13.50 -12.66 5.09
CA SER A 81 14.86 -12.31 5.48
C SER A 81 15.73 -12.15 4.25
N LEU A 82 16.66 -11.22 4.34
CA LEU A 82 17.66 -11.02 3.31
C LEU A 82 19.06 -11.31 3.86
N PRO A 83 19.95 -11.81 3.02
CA PRO A 83 21.39 -11.80 3.33
C PRO A 83 21.87 -10.37 3.63
N ARG A 84 23.01 -10.26 4.29
CA ARG A 84 23.66 -8.96 4.52
C ARG A 84 23.77 -8.16 3.21
N GLU A 85 23.58 -6.86 3.31
CA GLU A 85 23.66 -5.92 2.17
C GLU A 85 24.88 -6.14 1.28
N GLY A 86 24.72 -5.82 -0.01
CA GLY A 86 25.72 -5.95 -1.04
C GLY A 86 25.42 -7.07 -2.04
N ARG A 87 26.47 -7.60 -2.66
CA ARG A 87 26.39 -8.56 -3.77
C ARG A 87 25.53 -9.79 -3.46
N ASN A 88 25.62 -10.33 -2.24
CA ASN A 88 24.89 -11.55 -1.88
C ASN A 88 23.38 -11.29 -1.77
N GLN A 89 22.98 -10.14 -1.25
CA GLN A 89 21.59 -9.73 -1.17
C GLN A 89 20.99 -9.58 -2.58
N ILE A 90 21.68 -8.87 -3.48
CA ILE A 90 21.24 -8.68 -4.86
C ILE A 90 21.07 -10.03 -5.57
N ARG A 91 22.06 -10.94 -5.44
CA ARG A 91 22.00 -12.27 -6.02
C ARG A 91 20.84 -13.09 -5.47
N TYR A 92 20.59 -13.01 -4.18
CA TYR A 92 19.50 -13.71 -3.52
C TYR A 92 18.14 -13.23 -4.05
N ILE A 93 17.90 -11.92 -4.07
CA ILE A 93 16.65 -11.34 -4.58
C ILE A 93 16.43 -11.78 -6.04
N ARG A 94 17.44 -11.63 -6.89
CA ARG A 94 17.38 -12.07 -8.29
C ARG A 94 17.10 -13.56 -8.47
N GLN A 95 17.62 -14.40 -7.57
CA GLN A 95 17.33 -15.84 -7.60
C GLN A 95 15.87 -16.14 -7.25
N VAL A 96 15.32 -15.45 -6.24
CA VAL A 96 13.90 -15.56 -5.87
C VAL A 96 13.02 -15.13 -7.04
N GLU A 97 13.29 -13.95 -7.59
CA GLU A 97 12.52 -13.39 -8.72
C GLU A 97 12.55 -14.29 -9.94
N LYS A 98 13.70 -14.88 -10.28
CA LYS A 98 13.82 -15.81 -11.40
C LYS A 98 12.96 -17.07 -11.19
N VAL A 99 12.99 -17.65 -9.99
CA VAL A 99 12.16 -18.83 -9.66
C VAL A 99 10.68 -18.46 -9.70
N LEU A 100 10.33 -17.27 -9.25
CA LEU A 100 8.96 -16.75 -9.32
C LEU A 100 8.50 -16.55 -10.77
N CYS A 101 9.32 -15.93 -11.62
CA CYS A 101 9.02 -15.75 -13.04
C CYS A 101 8.73 -17.10 -13.73
N ASN A 102 9.60 -18.08 -13.55
CA ASN A 102 9.43 -19.40 -14.15
C ASN A 102 8.10 -20.03 -13.72
N TYR A 103 7.83 -20.05 -12.41
CA TYR A 103 6.57 -20.63 -11.91
C TYR A 103 5.34 -19.91 -12.46
N LEU A 104 5.36 -18.57 -12.47
CA LEU A 104 4.24 -17.77 -12.96
C LEU A 104 3.97 -18.06 -14.44
N GLN A 105 5.01 -18.08 -15.28
CA GLN A 105 4.89 -18.32 -16.73
C GLN A 105 4.49 -19.74 -17.09
N GLU A 106 4.87 -20.73 -16.30
CA GLU A 106 4.45 -22.12 -16.48
C GLU A 106 2.98 -22.36 -16.13
N ASN A 107 2.41 -21.58 -15.23
CA ASN A 107 1.08 -21.83 -14.66
C ASN A 107 -0.02 -20.87 -15.12
N TYR A 108 0.34 -19.68 -15.61
CA TYR A 108 -0.60 -18.62 -15.95
C TYR A 108 -0.32 -18.02 -17.33
N ASP A 109 -1.36 -17.53 -17.99
CA ASP A 109 -1.29 -16.94 -19.34
C ASP A 109 -1.29 -15.42 -19.35
N ASP A 110 -1.82 -14.80 -18.28
CA ASP A 110 -1.87 -13.35 -18.11
C ASP A 110 -1.61 -13.00 -16.63
N ILE A 111 -0.65 -12.12 -16.39
CA ILE A 111 -0.12 -11.85 -15.06
C ILE A 111 0.07 -10.35 -14.89
N GLN A 112 -0.53 -9.79 -13.85
CA GLN A 112 -0.30 -8.42 -13.46
C GLN A 112 -0.17 -8.31 -11.95
N PHE A 113 0.86 -7.62 -11.45
CA PHE A 113 1.04 -7.35 -10.02
C PHE A 113 1.95 -6.16 -9.78
N SER A 114 1.82 -5.55 -8.60
CA SER A 114 2.67 -4.43 -8.16
C SER A 114 3.64 -4.89 -7.09
N LEU A 115 4.89 -4.46 -7.21
CA LEU A 115 5.92 -4.69 -6.21
C LEU A 115 5.92 -3.57 -5.17
N ASP A 116 6.33 -3.88 -3.95
CA ASP A 116 6.66 -2.86 -2.95
C ASP A 116 7.87 -2.03 -3.38
N ASN A 117 7.92 -0.78 -2.97
CA ASN A 117 8.97 0.16 -3.36
C ASN A 117 10.37 -0.17 -2.83
N LYS A 118 10.50 -1.11 -1.90
CA LYS A 118 11.80 -1.65 -1.46
C LYS A 118 12.39 -2.63 -2.46
N ILE A 119 11.58 -3.21 -3.36
CA ILE A 119 12.05 -4.04 -4.48
C ILE A 119 12.41 -3.12 -5.64
N THR A 120 13.68 -2.80 -5.76
CA THR A 120 14.19 -1.82 -6.75
C THR A 120 14.82 -2.46 -7.98
N ASP A 121 15.33 -3.70 -7.87
CA ASP A 121 15.92 -4.44 -8.99
C ASP A 121 14.87 -5.37 -9.60
N ILE A 122 14.38 -5.01 -10.78
CA ILE A 122 13.37 -5.78 -11.52
C ILE A 122 13.95 -6.45 -12.77
N MET A 123 15.29 -6.48 -12.90
CA MET A 123 15.93 -7.05 -14.09
C MET A 123 15.59 -8.52 -14.37
N PRO A 124 15.39 -9.40 -13.38
CA PRO A 124 14.93 -10.76 -13.64
C PRO A 124 13.55 -10.82 -14.30
N PHE A 125 12.61 -9.95 -13.88
CA PHE A 125 11.29 -9.85 -14.51
C PHE A 125 11.40 -9.36 -15.95
N ILE A 126 12.18 -8.31 -16.21
CA ILE A 126 12.39 -7.79 -17.57
C ILE A 126 12.99 -8.85 -18.48
N ARG A 127 14.03 -9.56 -18.03
CA ARG A 127 14.67 -10.66 -18.80
C ARG A 127 13.72 -11.84 -19.04
N SER A 128 12.74 -12.03 -18.17
CA SER A 128 11.68 -13.04 -18.34
C SER A 128 10.51 -12.51 -19.19
N GLY A 129 10.62 -11.32 -19.79
CA GLY A 129 9.63 -10.78 -20.70
C GLY A 129 8.47 -10.04 -20.03
N PHE A 130 8.57 -9.71 -18.76
CA PHE A 130 7.60 -8.80 -18.11
C PHE A 130 7.81 -7.37 -18.57
N THR A 131 6.73 -6.67 -18.82
CA THR A 131 6.72 -5.24 -19.13
C THR A 131 6.50 -4.45 -17.83
N PRO A 132 7.44 -3.60 -17.41
CA PRO A 132 7.28 -2.76 -16.24
C PRO A 132 6.54 -1.47 -16.58
N GLU A 133 5.61 -1.09 -15.73
CA GLU A 133 5.03 0.24 -15.65
C GLU A 133 5.54 0.90 -14.38
N VAL A 134 6.15 2.08 -14.50
CA VAL A 134 6.59 2.86 -13.34
C VAL A 134 5.39 3.59 -12.77
N ARG A 135 5.13 3.39 -11.49
CA ARG A 135 4.12 4.10 -10.73
C ARG A 135 4.74 4.84 -9.56
N TYR A 136 4.03 5.82 -9.06
CA TYR A 136 4.50 6.65 -7.96
C TYR A 136 3.49 6.71 -6.84
N THR A 137 4.04 6.72 -5.62
CA THR A 137 3.33 7.11 -4.41
C THR A 137 4.03 8.31 -3.79
N TYR A 138 3.41 8.91 -2.78
CA TYR A 138 3.94 10.06 -2.05
C TYR A 138 4.11 9.69 -0.58
N LYS A 139 5.31 9.90 -0.04
CA LYS A 139 5.66 9.53 1.33
C LYS A 139 6.10 10.73 2.15
N LEU A 140 5.80 10.69 3.44
CA LEU A 140 6.25 11.66 4.42
C LEU A 140 7.07 10.95 5.51
N ASP A 141 8.25 11.48 5.80
CA ASP A 141 9.13 10.96 6.84
C ASP A 141 8.82 11.61 8.19
N LEU A 142 8.13 10.88 9.06
CA LEU A 142 7.72 11.35 10.39
C LEU A 142 8.88 11.41 11.38
N THR A 143 10.01 10.74 11.09
CA THR A 143 11.20 10.76 11.96
C THR A 143 11.84 12.14 12.04
N LYS A 144 11.56 13.01 11.08
CA LYS A 144 12.01 14.42 11.06
C LYS A 144 11.35 15.29 12.13
N GLY A 145 10.27 14.82 12.72
CA GLY A 145 9.48 15.56 13.72
C GLY A 145 8.55 16.61 13.12
N LEU A 146 7.48 16.89 13.84
CA LEU A 146 6.35 17.70 13.36
C LEU A 146 6.75 19.11 12.91
N ASN A 147 7.68 19.76 13.63
CA ASN A 147 8.11 21.13 13.31
C ASN A 147 8.78 21.21 11.94
N VAL A 148 9.68 20.27 11.63
CA VAL A 148 10.37 20.22 10.33
C VAL A 148 9.37 19.89 9.22
N ILE A 149 8.46 18.94 9.45
CA ILE A 149 7.40 18.59 8.52
C ILE A 149 6.52 19.80 8.21
N TYR A 150 6.03 20.51 9.25
CA TYR A 150 5.18 21.67 9.08
C TYR A 150 5.88 22.83 8.35
N GLN A 151 7.20 23.01 8.54
CA GLN A 151 7.96 24.01 7.78
C GLN A 151 7.93 23.75 6.26
N ASN A 152 7.88 22.49 5.85
CA ASN A 152 7.83 22.09 4.45
C ASN A 152 6.42 22.10 3.83
N PHE A 153 5.38 22.38 4.60
CA PHE A 153 4.03 22.51 4.05
C PHE A 153 3.91 23.72 3.11
N GLY A 154 3.12 23.57 2.06
CA GLY A 154 2.70 24.67 1.21
C GLY A 154 1.99 25.78 2.00
N GLY A 155 2.10 27.01 1.49
CA GLY A 155 1.52 28.19 2.12
C GLY A 155 0.01 28.06 2.37
N ASP A 156 -0.71 27.41 1.45
CA ASP A 156 -2.16 27.24 1.55
C ASP A 156 -2.51 26.24 2.66
N ARG A 157 -1.77 25.13 2.79
CA ARG A 157 -1.97 24.17 3.90
C ARG A 157 -1.77 24.84 5.27
N LYS A 158 -0.74 25.68 5.40
CA LYS A 158 -0.50 26.46 6.62
C LYS A 158 -1.64 27.45 6.92
N LYS A 159 -2.21 28.09 5.89
CA LYS A 159 -3.37 28.98 6.04
C LYS A 159 -4.60 28.21 6.48
N ASP A 160 -4.87 27.06 5.87
CA ASP A 160 -6.03 26.21 6.19
C ASP A 160 -5.97 25.72 7.64
N ILE A 161 -4.81 25.21 8.08
CA ILE A 161 -4.61 24.79 9.45
C ILE A 161 -4.86 25.96 10.45
N LYS A 162 -4.34 27.16 10.15
CA LYS A 162 -4.58 28.34 10.99
C LYS A 162 -6.07 28.73 11.02
N LYS A 163 -6.79 28.62 9.91
CA LYS A 163 -8.24 28.87 9.85
C LYS A 163 -8.99 27.84 10.68
N ALA A 164 -8.64 26.54 10.59
CA ALA A 164 -9.25 25.50 11.40
C ALA A 164 -9.12 25.76 12.90
N VAL A 165 -7.91 26.15 13.33
CA VAL A 165 -7.66 26.52 14.74
C VAL A 165 -8.50 27.73 15.17
N LYS A 166 -8.62 28.78 14.34
CA LYS A 166 -9.45 29.94 14.63
C LYS A 166 -10.94 29.60 14.75
N ARG A 167 -11.41 28.62 14.00
CA ARG A 167 -12.79 28.12 14.02
C ARG A 167 -13.05 27.17 15.19
N ASN A 168 -12.03 26.84 15.99
CA ASN A 168 -12.11 25.83 17.05
C ASN A 168 -12.55 24.45 16.54
N ILE A 169 -12.11 24.05 15.33
CA ILE A 169 -12.33 22.71 14.81
C ILE A 169 -11.63 21.71 15.74
N LYS A 170 -12.38 20.71 16.19
CA LYS A 170 -11.88 19.67 17.10
C LYS A 170 -11.35 18.49 16.29
N PHE A 171 -10.22 17.95 16.73
CA PHE A 171 -9.67 16.67 16.27
C PHE A 171 -10.17 15.57 17.21
N VAL A 172 -10.81 14.56 16.66
CA VAL A 172 -11.34 13.42 17.41
C VAL A 172 -10.73 12.14 16.88
N VAL A 173 -10.18 11.33 17.77
CA VAL A 173 -9.73 9.98 17.48
C VAL A 173 -10.93 9.06 17.60
N ASP A 174 -11.42 8.55 16.49
CA ASP A 174 -12.62 7.71 16.38
C ASP A 174 -12.22 6.22 16.43
N SER A 175 -11.90 5.76 17.64
CA SER A 175 -11.35 4.43 17.90
C SER A 175 -12.37 3.30 17.83
N ASP A 176 -13.66 3.61 17.86
CA ASP A 176 -14.76 2.66 17.84
C ASP A 176 -15.66 2.78 16.61
N TYR A 177 -15.26 3.63 15.64
CA TYR A 177 -16.02 3.86 14.42
C TYR A 177 -17.41 4.48 14.67
N SER A 178 -17.49 5.44 15.59
CA SER A 178 -18.75 6.10 15.97
C SER A 178 -19.12 7.28 15.08
N TYR A 179 -18.14 7.91 14.44
CA TYR A 179 -18.31 9.17 13.71
C TYR A 179 -17.92 9.09 12.24
N PHE A 180 -17.03 8.17 11.86
CA PHE A 180 -16.57 8.05 10.48
C PHE A 180 -17.66 7.51 9.56
N ASP A 181 -17.91 8.19 8.45
CA ASP A 181 -18.93 7.80 7.47
C ASP A 181 -18.31 7.14 6.23
N SER A 182 -18.42 5.81 6.15
CA SER A 182 -17.94 5.05 4.98
C SER A 182 -18.70 5.33 3.70
N LYS A 183 -19.97 5.78 3.78
CA LYS A 183 -20.76 6.13 2.59
C LYS A 183 -20.26 7.42 1.98
N GLU A 184 -19.92 8.41 2.82
CA GLU A 184 -19.31 9.65 2.36
C GLU A 184 -17.92 9.39 1.76
N ALA A 185 -17.09 8.58 2.43
CA ALA A 185 -15.77 8.21 1.95
C ALA A 185 -15.81 7.56 0.55
N MET A 186 -16.88 6.84 0.23
CA MET A 186 -17.03 6.15 -1.06
C MET A 186 -17.63 7.00 -2.18
N LYS A 187 -18.12 8.18 -1.92
CA LYS A 187 -18.70 9.03 -2.98
C LYS A 187 -17.70 9.31 -4.09
N TRP A 188 -16.45 9.54 -3.72
CA TRP A 188 -15.38 9.76 -4.68
C TRP A 188 -15.13 8.53 -5.57
N GLU A 189 -15.04 7.35 -4.98
CA GLU A 189 -14.80 6.09 -5.68
C GLU A 189 -15.91 5.77 -6.67
N LYS A 190 -17.16 5.92 -6.26
CA LYS A 190 -18.32 5.75 -7.15
C LYS A 190 -18.28 6.70 -8.33
N LYS A 191 -17.85 7.95 -8.13
CA LYS A 191 -17.68 8.93 -9.21
C LYS A 191 -16.73 8.44 -10.30
N TYR A 192 -15.72 7.66 -9.96
CA TYR A 192 -14.73 7.12 -10.89
C TYR A 192 -14.99 5.67 -11.30
N GLY A 193 -16.20 5.14 -11.03
CA GLY A 193 -16.64 3.83 -11.53
C GLY A 193 -16.12 2.64 -10.75
N PHE A 194 -15.66 2.83 -9.52
CA PHE A 194 -15.22 1.73 -8.67
C PHE A 194 -16.43 1.01 -8.03
N GLU A 195 -16.46 -0.33 -8.13
CA GLU A 195 -17.58 -1.16 -7.67
C GLU A 195 -17.51 -1.58 -6.20
N THR A 196 -16.79 -0.85 -5.36
CA THR A 196 -16.69 -1.18 -3.94
C THR A 196 -17.98 -0.81 -3.21
N THR A 197 -18.40 -1.66 -2.27
CA THR A 197 -19.58 -1.41 -1.45
C THR A 197 -19.19 -0.76 -0.12
N SER A 198 -20.11 0.05 0.45
CA SER A 198 -19.93 0.64 1.77
C SER A 198 -19.69 -0.43 2.85
N ASP A 199 -20.34 -1.59 2.72
CA ASP A 199 -20.22 -2.71 3.65
C ASP A 199 -18.80 -3.30 3.64
N TYR A 200 -18.17 -3.37 2.45
CA TYR A 200 -16.77 -3.80 2.35
C TYR A 200 -15.83 -2.80 3.04
N VAL A 201 -16.00 -1.50 2.79
CA VAL A 201 -15.20 -0.44 3.41
C VAL A 201 -15.37 -0.45 4.92
N GLU A 202 -16.59 -0.55 5.40
CA GLU A 202 -16.88 -0.64 6.83
C GLU A 202 -16.24 -1.87 7.47
N LYS A 203 -16.38 -3.05 6.84
CA LYS A 203 -15.74 -4.30 7.29
C LYS A 203 -14.21 -4.16 7.34
N TYR A 204 -13.62 -3.53 6.33
CA TYR A 204 -12.20 -3.24 6.26
C TYR A 204 -11.76 -2.36 7.44
N ILE A 205 -12.40 -1.21 7.62
CA ILE A 205 -12.08 -0.24 8.69
C ILE A 205 -12.20 -0.91 10.07
N LYS A 206 -13.34 -1.55 10.35
CA LYS A 206 -13.56 -2.24 11.63
C LYS A 206 -12.54 -3.35 11.88
N THR A 207 -12.11 -4.04 10.83
CA THR A 207 -11.05 -5.07 10.96
C THR A 207 -9.71 -4.47 11.32
N THR A 208 -9.29 -3.39 10.66
CA THR A 208 -8.02 -2.72 10.98
C THR A 208 -7.99 -2.17 12.40
N ILE A 209 -9.08 -1.56 12.85
CA ILE A 209 -9.25 -1.07 14.23
C ILE A 209 -9.16 -2.24 15.23
N LYS A 210 -9.92 -3.31 15.02
CA LYS A 210 -9.89 -4.52 15.86
C LYS A 210 -8.50 -5.15 15.95
N LYS A 211 -7.75 -5.11 14.86
CA LYS A 211 -6.37 -5.62 14.80
C LYS A 211 -5.33 -4.62 15.35
N ARG A 212 -5.75 -3.45 15.79
CA ARG A 212 -4.87 -2.36 16.23
C ARG A 212 -3.86 -1.94 15.15
N ARG A 213 -4.29 -2.04 13.89
CA ARG A 213 -3.52 -1.68 12.69
C ARG A 213 -4.27 -0.67 11.83
N GLY A 214 -5.19 0.08 12.41
CA GLY A 214 -5.91 1.16 11.77
C GLY A 214 -6.67 2.01 12.78
N MET A 215 -7.03 3.22 12.34
CA MET A 215 -7.75 4.21 13.14
C MET A 215 -8.51 5.16 12.22
N CYS A 216 -9.67 5.59 12.68
CA CYS A 216 -10.39 6.71 12.09
C CYS A 216 -10.13 8.00 12.88
N PHE A 217 -10.11 9.10 12.16
CA PHE A 217 -10.01 10.45 12.72
C PHE A 217 -11.05 11.34 12.07
N VAL A 218 -11.72 12.18 12.84
CA VAL A 218 -12.72 13.11 12.31
C VAL A 218 -12.46 14.53 12.81
N ALA A 219 -12.78 15.49 11.95
CA ALA A 219 -12.83 16.90 12.29
C ALA A 219 -14.26 17.26 12.63
N MET A 220 -14.47 17.93 13.75
CA MET A 220 -15.80 18.33 14.22
C MET A 220 -15.88 19.82 14.52
N GLU A 221 -16.99 20.44 14.18
CA GLU A 221 -17.35 21.81 14.57
C GLU A 221 -18.79 21.83 15.04
N ASN A 222 -19.05 22.40 16.22
CA ASN A 222 -20.38 22.48 16.82
C ASN A 222 -21.15 21.14 16.82
N ASN A 223 -20.46 20.05 17.14
CA ASN A 223 -20.94 18.66 17.14
C ASN A 223 -21.28 18.07 15.73
N ASN A 224 -20.97 18.79 14.66
CA ASN A 224 -21.10 18.27 13.30
C ASN A 224 -19.75 17.74 12.80
N VAL A 225 -19.78 16.59 12.16
CA VAL A 225 -18.60 16.03 11.47
C VAL A 225 -18.40 16.79 10.16
N LEU A 226 -17.24 17.38 9.96
CA LEU A 226 -16.86 18.12 8.75
C LEU A 226 -16.12 17.23 7.74
N GLY A 227 -15.49 16.19 8.22
CA GLY A 227 -14.73 15.24 7.40
C GLY A 227 -14.04 14.17 8.23
N GLY A 228 -13.56 13.14 7.58
CA GLY A 228 -12.90 12.02 8.23
C GLY A 228 -11.76 11.45 7.41
N VAL A 229 -10.82 10.84 8.08
CA VAL A 229 -9.68 10.10 7.50
C VAL A 229 -9.54 8.78 8.22
N HIS A 230 -9.48 7.69 7.46
CA HIS A 230 -9.07 6.39 7.95
C HIS A 230 -7.65 6.08 7.49
N ILE A 231 -6.81 5.63 8.41
CA ILE A 231 -5.48 5.12 8.12
C ILE A 231 -5.36 3.67 8.55
N ALA A 232 -4.57 2.90 7.81
CA ALA A 232 -4.10 1.58 8.23
C ALA A 232 -2.58 1.59 8.27
N TRP A 233 -1.95 0.70 9.05
CA TRP A 233 -0.50 0.68 9.16
C TRP A 233 0.08 -0.72 9.34
N ASP A 234 1.33 -0.85 8.88
CA ASP A 234 2.23 -1.92 9.26
C ASP A 234 3.21 -1.45 10.35
N LYS A 235 4.33 -2.13 10.49
CA LYS A 235 5.36 -1.81 11.50
C LYS A 235 6.04 -0.46 11.26
N GLU A 236 6.11 0.03 10.03
CA GLU A 236 6.90 1.20 9.67
C GLU A 236 6.10 2.32 9.00
N THR A 237 5.05 1.98 8.29
CA THR A 237 4.31 2.91 7.43
C THR A 237 2.82 2.91 7.73
N ALA A 238 2.23 4.10 7.84
CA ALA A 238 0.79 4.29 7.81
C ALA A 238 0.35 4.72 6.41
N TYR A 239 -0.76 4.18 5.96
CA TYR A 239 -1.36 4.42 4.65
C TYR A 239 -2.66 5.19 4.81
N ILE A 240 -2.86 6.24 4.04
CA ILE A 240 -4.12 6.99 4.01
C ILE A 240 -5.08 6.27 3.09
N MET A 241 -5.99 5.47 3.68
CA MET A 241 -6.86 4.57 2.93
C MET A 241 -8.13 5.24 2.43
N TYR A 242 -8.77 6.00 3.29
CA TYR A 242 -10.03 6.68 2.99
C TYR A 242 -10.03 8.07 3.59
N SER A 243 -10.54 9.01 2.81
CA SER A 243 -10.77 10.37 3.30
C SER A 243 -12.04 10.95 2.67
N TYR A 244 -12.77 11.74 3.44
CA TYR A 244 -13.90 12.51 2.94
C TYR A 244 -14.01 13.84 3.65
N TYR A 245 -14.64 14.79 2.96
CA TYR A 245 -14.99 16.09 3.52
C TYR A 245 -16.16 16.68 2.73
N GLU A 246 -16.94 17.54 3.34
CA GLU A 246 -17.99 18.27 2.64
C GLU A 246 -17.37 19.38 1.79
N LYS A 247 -17.13 19.06 0.51
CA LYS A 247 -16.43 19.92 -0.45
C LYS A 247 -17.03 21.33 -0.58
N GLU A 248 -18.33 21.46 -0.39
CA GLU A 248 -19.05 22.74 -0.47
C GLU A 248 -18.83 23.61 0.80
N LYS A 249 -18.34 23.01 1.86
CA LYS A 249 -18.18 23.69 3.13
C LYS A 249 -16.75 24.00 3.49
N ASP A 250 -15.75 23.14 3.20
CA ASP A 250 -14.40 23.47 3.67
C ASP A 250 -13.26 22.45 3.38
N ASP A 251 -12.29 22.81 2.54
CA ASP A 251 -10.99 22.14 2.45
C ASP A 251 -10.15 22.26 3.74
N VAL A 252 -10.54 23.18 4.63
CA VAL A 252 -9.84 23.52 5.87
C VAL A 252 -9.81 22.35 6.84
N ALA A 253 -10.94 21.63 6.95
CA ALA A 253 -11.08 20.52 7.90
C ALA A 253 -10.14 19.35 7.57
N ILE A 254 -10.00 18.99 6.28
CA ILE A 254 -9.17 17.87 5.88
C ILE A 254 -7.68 18.18 5.99
N ALA A 255 -7.25 19.41 5.70
CA ALA A 255 -5.88 19.85 5.90
C ALA A 255 -5.49 19.82 7.39
N PHE A 256 -6.40 20.25 8.26
CA PHE A 256 -6.23 20.19 9.69
C PHE A 256 -6.16 18.73 10.19
N LEU A 257 -7.02 17.85 9.67
CA LEU A 257 -6.97 16.42 10.01
C LEU A 257 -5.62 15.81 9.69
N TYR A 258 -5.09 16.02 8.50
CA TYR A 258 -3.78 15.48 8.09
C TYR A 258 -2.68 15.95 9.05
N TYR A 259 -2.63 17.25 9.34
CA TYR A 259 -1.66 17.79 10.29
C TYR A 259 -1.78 17.14 11.67
N LYS A 260 -3.00 16.99 12.20
CA LYS A 260 -3.27 16.38 13.51
C LYS A 260 -3.00 14.87 13.53
N ILE A 261 -3.21 14.18 12.41
CA ILE A 261 -2.84 12.76 12.26
C ILE A 261 -1.32 12.61 12.32
N PHE A 262 -0.56 13.47 11.64
CA PHE A 262 0.91 13.43 11.71
C PHE A 262 1.40 13.66 13.14
N GLU A 263 0.86 14.65 13.81
CA GLU A 263 1.13 14.92 15.23
C GLU A 263 0.82 13.68 16.11
N TYR A 264 -0.34 13.07 15.91
CA TYR A 264 -0.77 11.89 16.65
C TYR A 264 0.16 10.69 16.44
N LEU A 265 0.53 10.41 15.19
CA LEU A 265 1.42 9.29 14.86
C LEU A 265 2.83 9.48 15.43
N ILE A 266 3.36 10.70 15.37
CA ILE A 266 4.66 11.07 15.95
C ILE A 266 4.65 10.93 17.47
N ASN A 267 3.67 11.54 18.14
CA ASN A 267 3.58 11.55 19.59
C ASN A 267 3.40 10.15 20.19
N ASN A 268 2.66 9.29 19.51
CA ASN A 268 2.43 7.91 19.93
C ASN A 268 3.46 6.91 19.38
N LYS A 269 4.44 7.36 18.57
CA LYS A 269 5.50 6.53 17.97
C LYS A 269 4.96 5.31 17.23
N ILE A 270 3.85 5.48 16.50
CA ILE A 270 3.14 4.37 15.86
C ILE A 270 3.93 3.86 14.65
N VAL A 271 4.39 4.78 13.80
CA VAL A 271 5.11 4.47 12.55
C VAL A 271 6.19 5.52 12.27
N LYS A 272 7.06 5.22 11.30
CA LYS A 272 8.12 6.13 10.84
C LYS A 272 7.70 6.95 9.62
N TYR A 273 6.81 6.41 8.80
CA TYR A 273 6.43 7.01 7.51
C TYR A 273 4.91 7.08 7.38
N ILE A 274 4.44 8.04 6.58
CA ILE A 274 3.11 8.02 5.98
C ILE A 274 3.26 7.80 4.48
N ASP A 275 2.42 6.95 3.92
CA ASP A 275 2.21 6.77 2.50
C ASP A 275 0.80 7.32 2.17
N PHE A 276 0.74 8.32 1.29
CA PHE A 276 -0.53 8.93 0.84
C PHE A 276 -1.21 8.08 -0.23
N GLU A 277 -0.62 6.94 -0.53
CA GLU A 277 -0.91 6.15 -1.71
C GLU A 277 -0.63 6.91 -3.02
N GLY A 278 -0.70 6.22 -4.14
CA GLY A 278 -0.44 6.85 -5.43
C GLY A 278 -1.74 7.40 -6.04
N SER A 279 -1.62 8.38 -6.91
CA SER A 279 -2.71 8.85 -7.73
C SER A 279 -2.24 9.06 -9.17
N VAL A 280 -3.17 8.94 -10.10
CA VAL A 280 -3.01 9.37 -11.49
C VAL A 280 -3.65 10.75 -11.74
N PHE A 281 -4.21 11.36 -10.70
CA PHE A 281 -4.86 12.67 -10.77
C PHE A 281 -3.94 13.76 -10.24
N GLU A 282 -3.56 14.70 -11.09
CA GLU A 282 -2.69 15.82 -10.78
C GLU A 282 -3.11 16.58 -9.52
N SER A 283 -4.42 16.81 -9.35
CA SER A 283 -4.95 17.51 -8.16
C SER A 283 -4.71 16.77 -6.84
N ILE A 284 -4.64 15.42 -6.87
CA ILE A 284 -4.32 14.61 -5.69
C ILE A 284 -2.81 14.60 -5.46
N GLU A 285 -2.02 14.55 -6.53
CA GLU A 285 -0.55 14.68 -6.44
C GLU A 285 -0.16 16.00 -5.82
N ASP A 286 -0.72 17.13 -6.31
CA ASP A 286 -0.49 18.47 -5.77
C ASP A 286 -0.92 18.57 -4.29
N TRP A 287 -2.03 17.94 -3.94
CA TRP A 287 -2.46 17.83 -2.56
C TRP A 287 -1.41 17.13 -1.70
N ASN A 288 -0.92 15.98 -2.10
CA ASN A 288 0.07 15.20 -1.36
C ASN A 288 1.39 15.97 -1.22
N ILE A 289 1.88 16.56 -2.31
CA ILE A 289 3.09 17.37 -2.35
C ILE A 289 2.96 18.61 -1.43
N SER A 290 1.75 19.18 -1.33
CA SER A 290 1.51 20.36 -0.49
C SER A 290 1.75 20.14 1.00
N PHE A 291 1.82 18.88 1.46
CA PHE A 291 2.24 18.49 2.82
C PHE A 291 3.74 18.20 2.95
N GLY A 292 4.53 18.49 1.92
CA GLY A 292 5.98 18.21 1.92
C GLY A 292 6.32 16.74 1.71
N ALA A 293 5.38 15.96 1.17
CA ALA A 293 5.64 14.58 0.80
C ALA A 293 6.61 14.50 -0.40
N TYR A 294 7.44 13.47 -0.40
CA TYR A 294 8.35 13.17 -1.50
C TYR A 294 7.82 11.99 -2.33
N GLN A 295 8.12 12.03 -3.61
CA GLN A 295 7.73 11.00 -4.55
C GLN A 295 8.56 9.72 -4.35
N SER A 296 7.90 8.56 -4.31
CA SER A 296 8.53 7.24 -4.22
C SER A 296 7.98 6.34 -5.32
N ARG A 297 8.87 5.78 -6.14
CA ARG A 297 8.46 4.91 -7.25
C ARG A 297 8.25 3.47 -6.79
N PHE A 298 7.35 2.78 -7.48
CA PHE A 298 7.18 1.33 -7.44
C PHE A 298 6.88 0.81 -8.85
N TYR A 299 6.85 -0.50 -9.02
CA TYR A 299 6.67 -1.11 -10.33
C TYR A 299 5.39 -1.94 -10.37
N ASN A 300 4.59 -1.72 -11.39
CA ASN A 300 3.54 -2.62 -11.80
C ASN A 300 4.08 -3.46 -12.97
N LEU A 301 4.04 -4.78 -12.83
CA LEU A 301 4.59 -5.71 -13.79
C LEU A 301 3.46 -6.44 -14.51
N HIS A 302 3.56 -6.50 -15.83
CA HIS A 302 2.60 -7.20 -16.66
C HIS A 302 3.32 -8.20 -17.58
N TRP A 303 2.78 -9.40 -17.70
CA TRP A 303 3.21 -10.40 -18.66
C TRP A 303 2.00 -11.13 -19.23
N ASN A 304 2.07 -11.43 -20.54
CA ASN A 304 1.04 -12.19 -21.24
C ASN A 304 1.69 -13.18 -22.18
N SER A 305 1.24 -14.45 -22.17
CA SER A 305 1.81 -15.54 -22.96
C SER A 305 1.77 -15.32 -24.48
N LYS A 306 0.88 -14.44 -24.96
CA LYS A 306 0.72 -14.09 -26.38
C LYS A 306 1.61 -12.93 -26.82
N ASN A 307 2.18 -12.18 -25.88
CA ASN A 307 3.02 -11.03 -26.21
C ASN A 307 4.47 -11.45 -26.38
N LYS A 308 5.16 -10.85 -27.36
CA LYS A 308 6.61 -10.99 -27.45
C LYS A 308 7.27 -10.34 -26.23
N PRO A 309 8.34 -10.91 -25.69
CA PRO A 309 9.07 -10.30 -24.59
C PRO A 309 9.56 -8.91 -24.99
N TYR A 310 9.47 -7.96 -24.04
CA TYR A 310 9.98 -6.60 -24.22
C TYR A 310 11.48 -6.58 -24.50
N PHE A 311 12.21 -7.56 -23.98
CA PHE A 311 13.64 -7.70 -24.12
C PHE A 311 13.97 -9.10 -24.68
N ASN A 312 14.62 -9.15 -25.84
CA ASN A 312 15.06 -10.40 -26.43
C ASN A 312 16.60 -10.48 -26.32
N LEU A 313 17.09 -11.38 -25.46
CA LEU A 313 18.53 -11.59 -25.26
C LEU A 313 19.27 -11.98 -26.54
N TYR A 314 18.59 -12.64 -27.49
CA TYR A 314 19.17 -13.03 -28.77
C TYR A 314 19.52 -11.84 -29.68
N ASP A 315 18.85 -10.68 -29.48
CA ASP A 315 19.14 -9.47 -30.26
C ASP A 315 20.49 -8.84 -29.87
N TYR A 316 21.08 -9.27 -28.77
CA TYR A 316 22.36 -8.74 -28.23
C TYR A 316 23.51 -9.75 -28.30
N GLY A 317 23.32 -10.90 -29.01
CA GLY A 317 24.40 -11.84 -29.27
C GLY A 317 24.89 -12.68 -28.10
N GLU A 318 24.19 -12.67 -26.97
CA GLU A 318 24.43 -13.62 -25.89
C GLU A 318 23.84 -14.99 -26.29
N LYS A 319 24.72 -15.91 -26.68
CA LYS A 319 24.38 -17.31 -26.95
C LYS A 319 24.38 -18.11 -25.65
#